data_b3a932dc365499c19ea724a044819494
#
_entry.id   b3a932dc365499c19ea724a044819494
#
_cell.length_a   1.000
_cell.length_b   1.000
_cell.length_c   1.000
_cell.angle_alpha   90.00
_cell.angle_beta   90.00
_cell.angle_gamma   90.00
#
_symmetry.space_group_name_H-M   'P 1'
#
loop_
_entity.id
_entity.type
_entity.pdbx_description
1 polymer ?
#
loop_
_entity_poly.entity_id
_entity_poly.type
_entity_poly.pdbx_seq_one_letter_code
_entity_poly.pdbx_strand_id
1 'polypeptide(L)'
;TQSRSSAASDVYKRQQGDGALLEYTRQFDRFAAERVEDLEIGPEALAAAWESLPKETATALEKAAARIRAYAERQKLESWRFKETDETLLGQKVTPLDRVGIYVPGGKAAYPSSVLMNAIPAHVAGVPEIIMVSPTPNGETNSLVLAAAHLAGVNRCIRIGGAQAVAALAFGTASVPRVDKIVGPGNIYVATAKKLVFGEVGIDMVAGPSEILVISDGKTNPDWIAMDLFSQAEHDEDAQAILISTDKSHLDAVKASMEKLLPTMDRQEVIRASLRGRGAMILVPDLTAAAEVANRIAPEH
;
A
#
# COMPACT_ATOMS: atom_id res chain seq x y z
N THR A 1 -23.37 -12.22 -15.79
CA THR A 1 -23.68 -13.50 -15.07
C THR A 1 -22.65 -13.83 -14.00
N GLN A 2 -21.42 -13.38 -14.11
CA GLN A 2 -20.38 -13.56 -13.06
C GLN A 2 -20.64 -12.74 -11.78
N SER A 3 -21.28 -11.57 -11.86
CA SER A 3 -21.47 -10.66 -10.72
C SER A 3 -22.49 -11.18 -9.68
N ARG A 4 -23.52 -11.93 -10.09
CA ARG A 4 -24.52 -12.48 -9.15
C ARG A 4 -24.03 -13.74 -8.41
N SER A 5 -23.17 -14.52 -9.01
CA SER A 5 -22.55 -15.69 -8.38
C SER A 5 -21.53 -15.28 -7.32
N SER A 6 -20.76 -14.19 -7.52
CA SER A 6 -19.80 -13.70 -6.54
C SER A 6 -20.51 -13.11 -5.30
N ALA A 7 -21.54 -12.29 -5.49
CA ALA A 7 -22.29 -11.70 -4.38
C ALA A 7 -22.97 -12.75 -3.48
N ALA A 8 -23.56 -13.79 -4.07
CA ALA A 8 -24.14 -14.90 -3.29
C ALA A 8 -23.06 -15.72 -2.56
N SER A 9 -21.90 -15.91 -3.19
CA SER A 9 -20.72 -16.52 -2.57
C SER A 9 -20.20 -15.68 -1.40
N ASP A 10 -20.17 -14.35 -1.55
CA ASP A 10 -19.67 -13.42 -0.51
C ASP A 10 -20.62 -13.38 0.71
N VAL A 11 -21.95 -13.40 0.49
CA VAL A 11 -22.93 -13.50 1.58
C VAL A 11 -22.82 -14.83 2.32
N TYR A 12 -22.68 -15.95 1.61
CA TYR A 12 -22.50 -17.26 2.21
C TYR A 12 -21.22 -17.35 3.04
N LYS A 13 -20.13 -16.80 2.52
CA LYS A 13 -18.82 -16.78 3.17
C LYS A 13 -18.75 -15.83 4.36
N ARG A 14 -19.48 -14.69 4.32
CA ARG A 14 -19.68 -13.84 5.50
C ARG A 14 -20.32 -14.59 6.67
N GLN A 15 -21.22 -15.53 6.39
CA GLN A 15 -21.85 -16.38 7.41
C GLN A 15 -20.90 -17.45 8.00
N GLN A 16 -19.87 -17.87 7.26
CA GLN A 16 -18.88 -18.85 7.71
C GLN A 16 -17.75 -18.23 8.58
N GLY A 17 -17.60 -16.91 8.57
CA GLY A 17 -16.65 -16.19 9.44
C GLY A 17 -15.24 -16.79 9.42
N ASP A 18 -14.78 -17.24 10.58
CA ASP A 18 -13.44 -17.81 10.79
C ASP A 18 -13.17 -19.06 9.93
N GLY A 19 -14.20 -19.88 9.67
CA GLY A 19 -14.06 -21.07 8.84
C GLY A 19 -13.67 -20.73 7.39
N ALA A 20 -14.32 -19.71 6.81
CA ALA A 20 -13.96 -19.21 5.47
C ALA A 20 -12.56 -18.59 5.44
N LEU A 21 -12.18 -17.87 6.51
CA LEU A 21 -10.87 -17.26 6.61
C LEU A 21 -9.74 -18.31 6.61
N LEU A 22 -9.91 -19.39 7.38
CA LEU A 22 -8.97 -20.52 7.42
C LEU A 22 -8.91 -21.26 6.07
N GLU A 23 -10.06 -21.49 5.42
CA GLU A 23 -10.13 -22.13 4.12
C GLU A 23 -9.33 -21.35 3.07
N TYR A 24 -9.56 -20.05 2.97
CA TYR A 24 -8.86 -19.20 2.01
C TYR A 24 -7.37 -19.06 2.31
N THR A 25 -6.98 -18.95 3.59
CA THR A 25 -5.57 -18.90 3.97
C THR A 25 -4.86 -20.19 3.58
N ARG A 26 -5.51 -21.34 3.78
CA ARG A 26 -4.97 -22.63 3.31
C ARG A 26 -4.84 -22.69 1.79
N GLN A 27 -5.85 -22.20 1.07
CA GLN A 27 -5.91 -22.25 -0.39
C GLN A 27 -4.90 -21.31 -1.06
N PHE A 28 -4.81 -20.05 -0.60
CA PHE A 28 -4.04 -19.01 -1.27
C PHE A 28 -2.65 -18.82 -0.69
N ASP A 29 -2.51 -18.91 0.63
CA ASP A 29 -1.22 -18.77 1.32
C ASP A 29 -0.54 -20.13 1.59
N ARG A 30 -1.21 -21.26 1.29
CA ARG A 30 -0.69 -22.63 1.56
C ARG A 30 -0.27 -22.80 3.01
N PHE A 31 -0.93 -22.11 3.90
CA PHE A 31 -0.69 -22.15 5.33
C PHE A 31 -1.89 -22.79 6.02
N ALA A 32 -1.68 -23.98 6.62
CA ALA A 32 -2.70 -24.73 7.30
C ALA A 32 -2.68 -24.38 8.79
N ALA A 33 -3.58 -23.51 9.22
CA ALA A 33 -3.89 -23.28 10.62
C ALA A 33 -5.17 -24.01 11.00
N GLU A 34 -5.28 -24.48 12.24
CA GLU A 34 -6.49 -25.14 12.74
C GLU A 34 -7.51 -24.12 13.25
N ARG A 35 -7.02 -23.02 13.82
CA ARG A 35 -7.82 -21.93 14.38
C ARG A 35 -7.27 -20.58 13.90
N VAL A 36 -8.10 -19.52 13.91
CA VAL A 36 -7.70 -18.19 13.49
C VAL A 36 -6.67 -17.59 14.47
N GLU A 37 -6.71 -17.94 15.73
CA GLU A 37 -5.72 -17.53 16.74
C GLU A 37 -4.31 -18.04 16.36
N ASP A 38 -4.20 -19.18 15.67
CA ASP A 38 -2.91 -19.71 15.20
C ASP A 38 -2.31 -18.87 14.06
N LEU A 39 -3.12 -18.01 13.45
CA LEU A 39 -2.69 -17.03 12.44
C LEU A 39 -2.15 -15.73 13.08
N GLU A 40 -2.40 -15.50 14.37
CA GLU A 40 -1.96 -14.29 15.04
C GLU A 40 -0.48 -14.39 15.46
N ILE A 41 0.27 -13.33 15.18
CA ILE A 41 1.63 -13.14 15.67
C ILE A 41 1.54 -12.21 16.88
N GLY A 42 1.86 -12.75 18.04
CA GLY A 42 1.80 -12.02 19.31
C GLY A 42 2.88 -10.94 19.45
N PRO A 43 2.69 -10.02 20.41
CA PRO A 43 3.60 -8.90 20.63
C PRO A 43 5.03 -9.34 21.00
N GLU A 44 5.19 -10.49 21.64
CA GLU A 44 6.50 -11.06 21.98
C GLU A 44 7.30 -11.44 20.72
N ALA A 45 6.64 -12.00 19.70
CA ALA A 45 7.28 -12.34 18.44
C ALA A 45 7.65 -11.07 17.64
N LEU A 46 6.83 -10.02 17.70
CA LEU A 46 7.16 -8.73 17.11
C LEU A 46 8.38 -8.09 17.80
N ALA A 47 8.45 -8.14 19.13
CA ALA A 47 9.59 -7.64 19.91
C ALA A 47 10.86 -8.44 19.61
N ALA A 48 10.77 -9.77 19.58
CA ALA A 48 11.91 -10.64 19.25
C ALA A 48 12.44 -10.36 17.83
N ALA A 49 11.54 -10.10 16.85
CA ALA A 49 11.94 -9.70 15.51
C ALA A 49 12.72 -8.38 15.52
N TRP A 50 12.29 -7.40 16.33
CA TRP A 50 13.01 -6.14 16.51
C TRP A 50 14.39 -6.33 17.12
N GLU A 51 14.49 -7.10 18.21
CA GLU A 51 15.74 -7.39 18.89
C GLU A 51 16.77 -8.16 18.04
N SER A 52 16.27 -8.94 17.07
CA SER A 52 17.11 -9.73 16.16
C SER A 52 17.74 -8.91 15.02
N LEU A 53 17.31 -7.65 14.83
CA LEU A 53 17.82 -6.84 13.73
C LEU A 53 19.28 -6.42 13.89
N PRO A 54 20.06 -6.38 12.79
CA PRO A 54 21.35 -5.70 12.78
C PRO A 54 21.18 -4.23 13.22
N LYS A 55 22.12 -3.75 14.05
CA LYS A 55 22.06 -2.39 14.59
C LYS A 55 21.91 -1.30 13.52
N GLU A 56 22.55 -1.46 12.40
CA GLU A 56 22.46 -0.52 11.27
C GLU A 56 21.04 -0.45 10.72
N THR A 57 20.41 -1.62 10.52
CA THR A 57 19.03 -1.74 10.02
C THR A 57 18.04 -1.15 11.03
N ALA A 58 18.20 -1.46 12.31
CA ALA A 58 17.36 -0.89 13.38
C ALA A 58 17.45 0.64 13.40
N THR A 59 18.67 1.20 13.34
CA THR A 59 18.91 2.65 13.28
C THR A 59 18.26 3.29 12.04
N ALA A 60 18.31 2.62 10.88
CA ALA A 60 17.67 3.11 9.66
C ALA A 60 16.15 3.16 9.80
N LEU A 61 15.53 2.11 10.37
CA LEU A 61 14.08 2.07 10.64
C LEU A 61 13.66 3.12 11.66
N GLU A 62 14.39 3.29 12.75
CA GLU A 62 14.12 4.34 13.75
C GLU A 62 14.15 5.74 13.13
N LYS A 63 15.16 6.01 12.29
CA LYS A 63 15.27 7.29 11.57
C LYS A 63 14.10 7.50 10.60
N ALA A 64 13.69 6.47 9.88
CA ALA A 64 12.52 6.51 8.99
C ALA A 64 11.24 6.76 9.80
N ALA A 65 11.03 6.01 10.89
CA ALA A 65 9.87 6.17 11.77
C ALA A 65 9.78 7.58 12.38
N ALA A 66 10.90 8.13 12.85
CA ALA A 66 10.96 9.48 13.39
C ALA A 66 10.57 10.55 12.36
N ARG A 67 11.03 10.41 11.10
CA ARG A 67 10.68 11.34 10.01
C ARG A 67 9.20 11.24 9.63
N ILE A 68 8.64 10.02 9.54
CA ILE A 68 7.22 9.80 9.25
C ILE A 68 6.37 10.40 10.38
N ARG A 69 6.74 10.17 11.64
CA ARG A 69 6.05 10.74 12.80
C ARG A 69 6.06 12.27 12.77
N ALA A 70 7.22 12.88 12.55
CA ALA A 70 7.35 14.33 12.47
C ALA A 70 6.52 14.95 11.34
N TYR A 71 6.32 14.22 10.25
CA TYR A 71 5.44 14.64 9.15
C TYR A 71 3.96 14.48 9.55
N ALA A 72 3.58 13.32 10.08
CA ALA A 72 2.21 13.01 10.48
C ALA A 72 1.68 13.95 11.57
N GLU A 73 2.52 14.37 12.54
CA GLU A 73 2.15 15.33 13.56
C GLU A 73 1.72 16.69 12.98
N ARG A 74 2.27 17.10 11.83
CA ARG A 74 1.87 18.34 11.14
C ARG A 74 0.55 18.22 10.37
N GLN A 75 0.08 17.00 10.14
CA GLN A 75 -1.20 16.72 9.47
C GLN A 75 -2.37 16.63 10.44
N LYS A 76 -2.09 16.66 11.74
CA LYS A 76 -3.09 16.51 12.78
C LYS A 76 -4.07 17.68 12.75
N LEU A 77 -5.35 17.34 12.66
CA LEU A 77 -6.43 18.32 12.71
C LEU A 77 -6.76 18.63 14.17
N GLU A 78 -7.12 19.89 14.46
CA GLU A 78 -7.56 20.33 15.77
C GLU A 78 -9.07 20.62 15.77
N SER A 79 -9.70 20.34 16.91
CA SER A 79 -11.10 20.75 17.12
C SER A 79 -11.19 22.25 17.30
N TRP A 80 -12.19 22.88 16.72
CA TRP A 80 -12.44 24.30 16.83
C TRP A 80 -13.90 24.62 17.05
N ARG A 81 -14.19 25.75 17.68
CA ARG A 81 -15.54 26.27 17.89
C ARG A 81 -15.56 27.79 17.94
N PHE A 82 -16.65 28.39 17.53
CA PHE A 82 -16.91 29.83 17.67
C PHE A 82 -18.39 30.07 17.96
N LYS A 83 -18.69 31.26 18.53
CA LYS A 83 -20.07 31.71 18.73
C LYS A 83 -20.43 32.77 17.70
N GLU A 84 -21.65 32.72 17.18
CA GLU A 84 -22.24 33.76 16.36
C GLU A 84 -22.88 34.86 17.22
N THR A 85 -23.39 35.92 16.58
CA THR A 85 -23.96 37.07 17.26
C THR A 85 -25.26 36.75 18.02
N ASP A 86 -25.97 35.70 17.63
CA ASP A 86 -27.16 35.17 18.27
C ASP A 86 -26.88 34.11 19.33
N GLU A 87 -25.63 34.01 19.80
CA GLU A 87 -25.14 33.02 20.76
C GLU A 87 -25.12 31.56 20.22
N THR A 88 -25.45 31.32 18.95
CA THR A 88 -25.33 30.00 18.31
C THR A 88 -23.87 29.55 18.34
N LEU A 89 -23.62 28.32 18.86
CA LEU A 89 -22.29 27.71 18.93
C LEU A 89 -22.08 26.77 17.74
N LEU A 90 -21.11 27.10 16.90
CA LEU A 90 -20.69 26.29 15.76
C LEU A 90 -19.26 25.78 15.97
N GLY A 91 -18.95 24.61 15.42
CA GLY A 91 -17.61 24.06 15.53
C GLY A 91 -17.45 22.70 14.89
N GLN A 92 -16.22 22.21 14.93
CA GLN A 92 -15.85 20.87 14.48
C GLN A 92 -15.11 20.14 15.60
N LYS A 93 -15.62 18.97 15.97
CA LYS A 93 -14.94 18.07 16.91
C LYS A 93 -14.16 17.03 16.12
N VAL A 94 -12.85 16.99 16.32
CA VAL A 94 -11.95 15.97 15.75
C VAL A 94 -11.66 14.93 16.82
N THR A 95 -11.94 13.67 16.51
CA THR A 95 -11.66 12.51 17.39
C THR A 95 -10.98 11.41 16.59
N PRO A 96 -10.09 10.61 17.21
CA PRO A 96 -9.54 9.42 16.57
C PRO A 96 -10.64 8.41 16.24
N LEU A 97 -10.37 7.53 15.29
CA LEU A 97 -11.12 6.29 15.10
C LEU A 97 -10.82 5.33 16.24
N ASP A 98 -11.74 4.42 16.55
CA ASP A 98 -11.56 3.44 17.62
C ASP A 98 -10.59 2.33 17.16
N ARG A 99 -10.67 1.92 15.88
CA ARG A 99 -9.85 0.82 15.35
C ARG A 99 -9.54 0.99 13.86
N VAL A 100 -8.28 0.74 13.48
CA VAL A 100 -7.83 0.80 12.09
C VAL A 100 -7.19 -0.53 11.69
N GLY A 101 -7.56 -1.04 10.52
CA GLY A 101 -6.90 -2.17 9.86
C GLY A 101 -5.86 -1.68 8.87
N ILE A 102 -4.64 -2.18 8.94
CA ILE A 102 -3.60 -1.91 7.94
C ILE A 102 -3.31 -3.18 7.14
N TYR A 103 -3.38 -3.07 5.81
CA TYR A 103 -2.98 -4.13 4.90
C TYR A 103 -1.53 -3.92 4.49
N VAL A 104 -0.69 -4.90 4.72
CA VAL A 104 0.73 -4.88 4.33
C VAL A 104 0.96 -6.02 3.35
N PRO A 105 1.40 -5.73 2.10
CA PRO A 105 1.72 -6.78 1.15
C PRO A 105 2.80 -7.70 1.68
N GLY A 106 2.69 -8.99 1.38
CA GLY A 106 3.66 -10.03 1.74
C GLY A 106 4.01 -10.90 0.54
N GLY A 107 5.03 -11.73 0.67
CA GLY A 107 5.44 -12.74 -0.30
C GLY A 107 6.67 -12.33 -1.12
N LYS A 108 6.54 -11.59 -2.22
CA LYS A 108 7.66 -11.34 -3.15
C LYS A 108 8.69 -10.31 -2.67
N ALA A 109 8.32 -9.40 -1.80
CA ALA A 109 9.20 -8.37 -1.24
C ALA A 109 8.77 -8.00 0.19
N ALA A 110 9.73 -7.50 1.00
CA ALA A 110 9.45 -6.96 2.31
C ALA A 110 9.10 -5.48 2.19
N TYR A 111 7.99 -5.08 2.83
CA TYR A 111 7.53 -3.68 2.83
C TYR A 111 7.45 -3.09 4.25
N PRO A 112 8.59 -2.97 4.98
CA PRO A 112 8.59 -2.35 6.30
C PRO A 112 8.16 -0.87 6.23
N SER A 113 8.43 -0.19 5.11
CA SER A 113 7.95 1.17 4.85
C SER A 113 6.43 1.26 4.84
N SER A 114 5.73 0.29 4.23
CA SER A 114 4.27 0.26 4.25
C SER A 114 3.71 0.12 5.67
N VAL A 115 4.38 -0.65 6.54
CA VAL A 115 4.01 -0.73 7.96
C VAL A 115 4.14 0.63 8.61
N LEU A 116 5.33 1.26 8.53
CA LEU A 116 5.61 2.54 9.18
C LEU A 116 4.68 3.65 8.66
N MET A 117 4.48 3.73 7.35
CA MET A 117 3.68 4.78 6.69
C MET A 117 2.17 4.65 6.94
N ASN A 118 1.67 3.49 7.33
CA ASN A 118 0.27 3.30 7.70
C ASN A 118 0.04 3.33 9.22
N ALA A 119 0.87 2.64 10.00
CA ALA A 119 0.67 2.52 11.44
C ALA A 119 1.05 3.80 12.20
N ILE A 120 2.15 4.49 11.83
CA ILE A 120 2.58 5.69 12.56
C ILE A 120 1.57 6.83 12.43
N PRO A 121 1.01 7.18 11.26
CA PRO A 121 -0.06 8.17 11.17
C PRO A 121 -1.31 7.80 11.97
N ALA A 122 -1.72 6.52 11.99
CA ALA A 122 -2.83 6.06 12.82
C ALA A 122 -2.54 6.27 14.31
N HIS A 123 -1.34 5.94 14.75
CA HIS A 123 -0.89 6.14 16.13
C HIS A 123 -0.84 7.64 16.50
N VAL A 124 -0.30 8.49 15.62
CA VAL A 124 -0.26 9.95 15.80
C VAL A 124 -1.67 10.54 15.87
N ALA A 125 -2.62 10.02 15.09
CA ALA A 125 -4.03 10.41 15.17
C ALA A 125 -4.70 10.00 16.49
N GLY A 126 -4.05 9.15 17.29
CA GLY A 126 -4.56 8.68 18.59
C GLY A 126 -5.45 7.44 18.47
N VAL A 127 -5.36 6.67 17.40
CA VAL A 127 -6.11 5.41 17.25
C VAL A 127 -5.62 4.41 18.30
N PRO A 128 -6.50 3.89 19.19
CA PRO A 128 -6.07 3.01 20.28
C PRO A 128 -5.77 1.58 19.83
N GLU A 129 -6.35 1.11 18.73
CA GLU A 129 -6.14 -0.25 18.24
C GLU A 129 -5.82 -0.28 16.75
N ILE A 130 -4.62 -0.77 16.41
CA ILE A 130 -4.13 -0.95 15.04
C ILE A 130 -3.95 -2.43 14.78
N ILE A 131 -4.72 -2.98 13.82
CA ILE A 131 -4.66 -4.38 13.41
C ILE A 131 -3.96 -4.46 12.06
N MET A 132 -2.82 -5.13 12.02
CA MET A 132 -2.10 -5.40 10.77
C MET A 132 -2.51 -6.77 10.22
N VAL A 133 -2.80 -6.83 8.92
CA VAL A 133 -2.94 -8.07 8.17
C VAL A 133 -1.87 -8.14 7.09
N SER A 134 -1.25 -9.31 6.94
CA SER A 134 -0.21 -9.53 5.92
C SER A 134 -0.24 -10.99 5.49
N PRO A 135 -0.29 -11.29 4.18
CA PRO A 135 -0.20 -12.66 3.71
C PRO A 135 1.18 -13.25 4.02
N THR A 136 1.20 -14.51 4.40
CA THR A 136 2.43 -15.26 4.70
C THR A 136 2.44 -16.56 3.90
N PRO A 137 2.77 -16.51 2.60
CA PRO A 137 2.81 -17.70 1.76
C PRO A 137 3.71 -18.78 2.39
N ASN A 138 3.20 -20.03 2.45
CA ASN A 138 3.83 -21.17 3.11
C ASN A 138 4.10 -20.97 4.63
N GLY A 139 3.44 -19.98 5.27
CA GLY A 139 3.66 -19.62 6.67
C GLY A 139 4.93 -18.80 6.93
N GLU A 140 5.64 -18.40 5.88
CA GLU A 140 6.88 -17.63 6.01
C GLU A 140 6.60 -16.17 6.40
N THR A 141 7.25 -15.71 7.46
CA THR A 141 7.18 -14.34 7.95
C THR A 141 8.46 -13.59 7.62
N ASN A 142 8.35 -12.29 7.39
CA ASN A 142 9.51 -11.44 7.18
C ASN A 142 9.84 -10.69 8.48
N SER A 143 11.03 -10.94 9.05
CA SER A 143 11.46 -10.35 10.32
C SER A 143 11.52 -8.81 10.28
N LEU A 144 11.85 -8.23 9.13
CA LEU A 144 11.91 -6.77 8.96
C LEU A 144 10.51 -6.13 9.00
N VAL A 145 9.49 -6.81 8.46
CA VAL A 145 8.08 -6.38 8.53
C VAL A 145 7.57 -6.47 9.97
N LEU A 146 7.88 -7.57 10.67
CA LEU A 146 7.48 -7.76 12.08
C LEU A 146 8.17 -6.74 13.00
N ALA A 147 9.45 -6.48 12.78
CA ALA A 147 10.19 -5.46 13.51
C ALA A 147 9.63 -4.05 13.29
N ALA A 148 9.25 -3.72 12.05
CA ALA A 148 8.58 -2.45 11.73
C ALA A 148 7.21 -2.34 12.42
N ALA A 149 6.46 -3.45 12.51
CA ALA A 149 5.19 -3.50 13.23
C ALA A 149 5.37 -3.24 14.74
N HIS A 150 6.40 -3.83 15.34
CA HIS A 150 6.80 -3.53 16.73
C HIS A 150 7.12 -2.04 16.92
N LEU A 151 8.02 -1.51 16.10
CA LEU A 151 8.47 -0.11 16.18
C LEU A 151 7.30 0.90 15.98
N ALA A 152 6.34 0.57 15.11
CA ALA A 152 5.19 1.42 14.83
C ALA A 152 4.04 1.29 15.84
N GLY A 153 4.13 0.35 16.79
CA GLY A 153 3.12 0.15 17.83
C GLY A 153 1.86 -0.55 17.32
N VAL A 154 2.00 -1.51 16.39
CA VAL A 154 0.89 -2.37 15.95
C VAL A 154 0.43 -3.24 17.11
N ASN A 155 -0.88 -3.27 17.39
CA ASN A 155 -1.44 -4.01 18.52
C ASN A 155 -1.62 -5.50 18.21
N ARG A 156 -2.08 -5.81 16.99
CA ARG A 156 -2.31 -7.19 16.54
C ARG A 156 -1.78 -7.39 15.13
N CYS A 157 -1.13 -8.49 14.87
CA CYS A 157 -0.63 -8.88 13.55
C CYS A 157 -1.21 -10.24 13.16
N ILE A 158 -1.98 -10.30 12.06
CA ILE A 158 -2.67 -11.52 11.64
C ILE A 158 -2.17 -11.92 10.25
N ARG A 159 -1.76 -13.19 10.11
CA ARG A 159 -1.22 -13.79 8.88
C ARG A 159 -2.32 -14.17 7.90
N ILE A 160 -2.98 -13.17 7.34
CA ILE A 160 -4.01 -13.32 6.32
C ILE A 160 -3.81 -12.29 5.21
N GLY A 161 -4.15 -12.67 3.99
CA GLY A 161 -3.99 -11.81 2.81
C GLY A 161 -5.23 -11.79 1.92
N GLY A 162 -5.13 -11.13 0.77
CA GLY A 162 -6.16 -11.10 -0.25
C GLY A 162 -7.48 -10.44 0.14
N ALA A 163 -8.51 -10.72 -0.64
CA ALA A 163 -9.84 -10.17 -0.43
C ALA A 163 -10.48 -10.62 0.90
N GLN A 164 -10.16 -11.83 1.36
CA GLN A 164 -10.67 -12.37 2.63
C GLN A 164 -10.16 -11.60 3.85
N ALA A 165 -8.93 -11.08 3.82
CA ALA A 165 -8.40 -10.22 4.87
C ALA A 165 -9.15 -8.89 4.94
N VAL A 166 -9.43 -8.28 3.79
CA VAL A 166 -10.23 -7.04 3.69
C VAL A 166 -11.65 -7.29 4.20
N ALA A 167 -12.28 -8.40 3.83
CA ALA A 167 -13.61 -8.76 4.30
C ALA A 167 -13.65 -9.00 5.82
N ALA A 168 -12.63 -9.70 6.37
CA ALA A 168 -12.53 -9.93 7.81
C ALA A 168 -12.41 -8.61 8.59
N LEU A 169 -11.60 -7.67 8.12
CA LEU A 169 -11.47 -6.35 8.73
C LEU A 169 -12.76 -5.51 8.60
N ALA A 170 -13.44 -5.57 7.45
CA ALA A 170 -14.63 -4.77 7.20
C ALA A 170 -15.86 -5.23 7.98
N PHE A 171 -16.07 -6.54 8.06
CA PHE A 171 -17.29 -7.12 8.66
C PHE A 171 -17.07 -7.70 10.05
N GLY A 172 -15.83 -7.99 10.40
CA GLY A 172 -15.48 -8.76 11.58
C GLY A 172 -15.76 -10.26 11.41
N THR A 173 -15.11 -11.07 12.24
CA THR A 173 -15.39 -12.49 12.47
C THR A 173 -15.46 -12.74 13.98
N ALA A 174 -15.57 -13.99 14.43
CA ALA A 174 -15.48 -14.26 15.86
C ALA A 174 -14.10 -13.91 16.46
N SER A 175 -13.02 -14.09 15.68
CA SER A 175 -11.64 -13.87 16.13
C SER A 175 -11.02 -12.57 15.63
N VAL A 176 -11.49 -12.02 14.50
CA VAL A 176 -10.99 -10.77 13.92
C VAL A 176 -12.01 -9.66 14.14
N PRO A 177 -11.71 -8.65 14.96
CA PRO A 177 -12.66 -7.56 15.19
C PRO A 177 -12.79 -6.68 13.96
N ARG A 178 -14.04 -6.17 13.75
CA ARG A 178 -14.32 -5.17 12.73
C ARG A 178 -13.53 -3.88 13.02
N VAL A 179 -13.05 -3.23 11.95
CA VAL A 179 -12.36 -1.94 12.01
C VAL A 179 -13.21 -0.80 11.42
N ASP A 180 -12.85 0.44 11.73
CA ASP A 180 -13.53 1.63 11.22
C ASP A 180 -12.97 2.07 9.87
N LYS A 181 -11.68 1.78 9.63
CA LYS A 181 -11.00 2.11 8.38
C LYS A 181 -9.95 1.06 8.02
N ILE A 182 -9.85 0.75 6.73
CA ILE A 182 -8.81 -0.11 6.16
C ILE A 182 -7.90 0.74 5.28
N VAL A 183 -6.60 0.71 5.56
CA VAL A 183 -5.56 1.44 4.81
C VAL A 183 -4.45 0.50 4.36
N GLY A 184 -3.67 0.94 3.41
CA GLY A 184 -2.51 0.21 2.90
C GLY A 184 -2.67 -0.31 1.48
N PRO A 185 -1.55 -0.49 0.76
CA PRO A 185 -1.52 -0.97 -0.61
C PRO A 185 -1.80 -2.48 -0.69
N GLY A 186 -2.25 -2.93 -1.83
CA GLY A 186 -2.48 -4.35 -2.12
C GLY A 186 -2.60 -4.59 -3.62
N ASN A 187 -2.62 -5.85 -4.00
CA ASN A 187 -2.83 -6.25 -5.39
C ASN A 187 -4.27 -5.96 -5.84
N ILE A 188 -4.58 -6.23 -7.11
CA ILE A 188 -5.89 -5.97 -7.72
C ILE A 188 -7.06 -6.60 -6.94
N TYR A 189 -6.86 -7.77 -6.31
CA TYR A 189 -7.89 -8.43 -5.50
C TYR A 189 -8.17 -7.64 -4.21
N VAL A 190 -7.14 -7.12 -3.56
CA VAL A 190 -7.24 -6.28 -2.36
C VAL A 190 -7.88 -4.94 -2.71
N ALA A 191 -7.43 -4.28 -3.79
CA ALA A 191 -8.00 -3.02 -4.26
C ALA A 191 -9.49 -3.17 -4.61
N THR A 192 -9.86 -4.25 -5.31
CA THR A 192 -11.26 -4.56 -5.64
C THR A 192 -12.07 -4.84 -4.37
N ALA A 193 -11.53 -5.59 -3.42
CA ALA A 193 -12.21 -5.86 -2.16
C ALA A 193 -12.44 -4.58 -1.35
N LYS A 194 -11.43 -3.70 -1.24
CA LYS A 194 -11.58 -2.38 -0.60
C LYS A 194 -12.68 -1.55 -1.26
N LYS A 195 -12.73 -1.52 -2.60
CA LYS A 195 -13.81 -0.85 -3.34
C LYS A 195 -15.19 -1.41 -3.00
N LEU A 196 -15.32 -2.73 -2.89
CA LEU A 196 -16.60 -3.40 -2.61
C LEU A 196 -17.11 -3.16 -1.18
N VAL A 197 -16.22 -2.97 -0.21
CA VAL A 197 -16.58 -2.73 1.19
C VAL A 197 -16.65 -1.24 1.54
N PHE A 198 -16.34 -0.36 0.60
CA PHE A 198 -16.47 1.08 0.81
C PHE A 198 -17.91 1.48 1.11
N GLY A 199 -18.11 2.18 2.23
CA GLY A 199 -19.44 2.49 2.77
C GLY A 199 -19.82 1.62 3.97
N GLU A 200 -19.38 0.36 4.02
CA GLU A 200 -19.44 -0.47 5.23
C GLU A 200 -18.29 -0.16 6.19
N VAL A 201 -17.13 0.15 5.64
CA VAL A 201 -15.91 0.54 6.33
C VAL A 201 -15.23 1.68 5.56
N GLY A 202 -14.55 2.59 6.25
CA GLY A 202 -13.71 3.60 5.60
C GLY A 202 -12.52 2.94 4.89
N ILE A 203 -12.07 3.53 3.78
CA ILE A 203 -10.83 3.13 3.11
C ILE A 203 -9.93 4.35 2.89
N ASP A 204 -8.64 4.15 2.61
CA ASP A 204 -7.74 5.21 2.19
C ASP A 204 -8.08 5.68 0.77
N MET A 205 -7.97 4.79 -0.20
CA MET A 205 -8.27 5.04 -1.61
C MET A 205 -8.52 3.73 -2.36
N VAL A 206 -9.11 3.83 -3.55
CA VAL A 206 -9.12 2.76 -4.53
C VAL A 206 -7.88 2.96 -5.41
N ALA A 207 -6.80 2.23 -5.12
CA ALA A 207 -5.57 2.31 -5.88
C ALA A 207 -5.77 1.75 -7.29
N GLY A 208 -5.28 2.50 -8.28
CA GLY A 208 -5.04 2.00 -9.64
C GLY A 208 -3.69 1.27 -9.76
N PRO A 209 -3.31 0.83 -10.95
CA PRO A 209 -1.93 0.45 -11.23
C PRO A 209 -0.99 1.61 -10.96
N SER A 210 0.21 1.32 -10.46
CA SER A 210 1.21 2.37 -10.20
C SER A 210 1.63 3.08 -11.49
N GLU A 211 1.76 4.40 -11.42
CA GLU A 211 2.04 5.25 -12.59
C GLU A 211 3.19 6.21 -12.31
N ILE A 212 4.09 6.39 -13.26
CA ILE A 212 5.09 7.46 -13.27
C ILE A 212 5.07 8.20 -14.61
N LEU A 213 5.17 9.52 -14.54
CA LEU A 213 5.37 10.37 -15.70
C LEU A 213 6.59 11.27 -15.47
N VAL A 214 7.59 11.12 -16.32
CA VAL A 214 8.80 11.94 -16.30
C VAL A 214 8.73 12.98 -17.40
N ILE A 215 8.92 14.26 -17.09
CA ILE A 215 9.10 15.35 -18.05
C ILE A 215 10.58 15.70 -18.11
N SER A 216 11.19 15.62 -19.29
CA SER A 216 12.60 15.94 -19.51
C SER A 216 12.78 17.03 -20.56
N ASP A 217 13.63 18.02 -20.23
CA ASP A 217 14.05 19.08 -21.16
C ASP A 217 15.23 18.68 -22.07
N GLY A 218 15.62 17.41 -22.05
CA GLY A 218 16.70 16.89 -22.88
C GLY A 218 18.13 17.02 -22.29
N LYS A 219 18.27 17.56 -21.07
CA LYS A 219 19.58 17.83 -20.48
C LYS A 219 20.04 16.80 -19.44
N THR A 220 19.10 16.04 -18.89
CA THR A 220 19.39 15.04 -17.86
C THR A 220 20.07 13.80 -18.48
N ASN A 221 20.95 13.15 -17.71
CA ASN A 221 21.56 11.90 -18.15
C ASN A 221 20.47 10.85 -18.50
N PRO A 222 20.51 10.29 -19.72
CA PRO A 222 19.51 9.29 -20.17
C PRO A 222 19.45 8.05 -19.28
N ASP A 223 20.57 7.61 -18.69
CA ASP A 223 20.59 6.44 -17.77
C ASP A 223 19.76 6.72 -16.51
N TRP A 224 19.72 7.95 -16.00
CA TRP A 224 18.91 8.31 -14.84
C TRP A 224 17.44 8.29 -15.16
N ILE A 225 17.05 8.84 -16.32
CA ILE A 225 15.65 8.81 -16.77
C ILE A 225 15.19 7.35 -16.98
N ALA A 226 16.03 6.50 -17.56
CA ALA A 226 15.72 5.08 -17.70
C ALA A 226 15.47 4.41 -16.34
N MET A 227 16.31 4.69 -15.34
CA MET A 227 16.13 4.17 -13.98
C MET A 227 14.88 4.70 -13.29
N ASP A 228 14.52 5.98 -13.48
CA ASP A 228 13.27 6.54 -12.97
C ASP A 228 12.06 5.81 -13.56
N LEU A 229 12.04 5.53 -14.86
CA LEU A 229 10.98 4.76 -15.50
C LEU A 229 10.94 3.31 -14.99
N PHE A 230 12.09 2.69 -14.76
CA PHE A 230 12.18 1.32 -14.23
C PHE A 230 11.72 1.24 -12.78
N SER A 231 11.94 2.28 -11.97
CA SER A 231 11.54 2.31 -10.56
C SER A 231 10.05 2.05 -10.37
N GLN A 232 9.22 2.43 -11.34
CA GLN A 232 7.79 2.19 -11.31
C GLN A 232 7.41 0.93 -12.11
N ALA A 233 8.03 0.72 -13.27
CA ALA A 233 7.74 -0.43 -14.12
C ALA A 233 8.06 -1.78 -13.45
N GLU A 234 8.97 -1.81 -12.47
CA GLU A 234 9.30 -3.03 -11.72
C GLU A 234 8.21 -3.47 -10.72
N HIS A 235 7.26 -2.61 -10.38
CA HIS A 235 6.23 -2.92 -9.38
C HIS A 235 5.26 -3.98 -9.86
N ASP A 236 4.75 -3.84 -11.10
CA ASP A 236 3.75 -4.75 -11.66
C ASP A 236 3.78 -4.70 -13.20
N GLU A 237 3.32 -5.76 -13.86
CA GLU A 237 3.20 -5.83 -15.32
C GLU A 237 2.19 -4.80 -15.87
N ASP A 238 1.22 -4.38 -15.06
CA ASP A 238 0.23 -3.35 -15.36
C ASP A 238 0.67 -1.92 -14.96
N ALA A 239 1.86 -1.74 -14.37
CA ALA A 239 2.39 -0.42 -14.05
C ALA A 239 2.60 0.41 -15.33
N GLN A 240 2.44 1.73 -15.23
CA GLN A 240 2.57 2.65 -16.35
C GLN A 240 3.79 3.57 -16.16
N ALA A 241 4.69 3.60 -17.16
CA ALA A 241 5.85 4.47 -17.16
C ALA A 241 5.86 5.31 -18.45
N ILE A 242 5.76 6.64 -18.32
CA ILE A 242 5.64 7.59 -19.42
C ILE A 242 6.80 8.58 -19.36
N LEU A 243 7.44 8.82 -20.51
CA LEU A 243 8.41 9.89 -20.70
C LEU A 243 7.87 10.92 -21.70
N ILE A 244 7.86 12.20 -21.31
CA ILE A 244 7.59 13.32 -22.20
C ILE A 244 8.89 14.12 -22.34
N SER A 245 9.28 14.42 -23.57
CA SER A 245 10.44 15.28 -23.82
C SER A 245 10.20 16.23 -25.01
N THR A 246 10.91 17.34 -24.97
CA THR A 246 10.96 18.31 -26.07
C THR A 246 12.06 18.00 -27.09
N ASP A 247 12.90 17.01 -26.80
CA ASP A 247 14.05 16.61 -27.61
C ASP A 247 13.95 15.15 -28.07
N LYS A 248 13.80 14.97 -29.38
CA LYS A 248 13.73 13.62 -29.96
C LYS A 248 15.02 12.84 -29.76
N SER A 249 16.19 13.49 -29.88
CA SER A 249 17.48 12.81 -29.71
C SER A 249 17.66 12.30 -28.31
N HIS A 250 17.10 13.02 -27.31
CA HIS A 250 17.07 12.58 -25.92
C HIS A 250 16.14 11.39 -25.69
N LEU A 251 14.96 11.37 -26.31
CA LEU A 251 14.08 10.19 -26.27
C LEU A 251 14.78 8.94 -26.83
N ASP A 252 15.47 9.09 -27.97
CA ASP A 252 16.22 7.98 -28.57
C ASP A 252 17.40 7.52 -27.67
N ALA A 253 18.09 8.46 -27.01
CA ALA A 253 19.14 8.15 -26.05
C ALA A 253 18.61 7.43 -24.78
N VAL A 254 17.46 7.85 -24.23
CA VAL A 254 16.81 7.17 -23.11
C VAL A 254 16.40 5.76 -23.51
N LYS A 255 15.85 5.57 -24.70
CA LYS A 255 15.52 4.24 -25.22
C LYS A 255 16.75 3.33 -25.26
N ALA A 256 17.85 3.83 -25.80
CA ALA A 256 19.12 3.08 -25.83
C ALA A 256 19.64 2.74 -24.41
N SER A 257 19.51 3.69 -23.46
CA SER A 257 19.83 3.46 -22.05
C SER A 257 18.95 2.38 -21.43
N MET A 258 17.64 2.38 -21.71
CA MET A 258 16.73 1.33 -21.24
C MET A 258 17.13 -0.05 -21.78
N GLU A 259 17.46 -0.17 -23.08
CA GLU A 259 17.93 -1.43 -23.67
C GLU A 259 19.24 -1.92 -23.03
N LYS A 260 20.15 -1.00 -22.70
CA LYS A 260 21.43 -1.28 -22.03
C LYS A 260 21.25 -1.71 -20.58
N LEU A 261 20.38 -1.03 -19.82
CA LEU A 261 20.25 -1.22 -18.36
C LEU A 261 19.28 -2.33 -17.98
N LEU A 262 18.24 -2.60 -18.77
CA LEU A 262 17.23 -3.60 -18.47
C LEU A 262 17.79 -4.99 -18.12
N PRO A 263 18.82 -5.53 -18.81
CA PRO A 263 19.39 -6.83 -18.45
C PRO A 263 20.07 -6.88 -17.08
N THR A 264 20.36 -5.73 -16.46
CA THR A 264 21.00 -5.63 -15.14
C THR A 264 19.99 -5.56 -14.00
N MET A 265 18.69 -5.48 -14.32
CA MET A 265 17.64 -5.37 -13.34
C MET A 265 17.15 -6.73 -12.85
N ASP A 266 16.95 -6.90 -11.54
CA ASP A 266 16.47 -8.14 -10.93
C ASP A 266 15.08 -8.58 -11.46
N ARG A 267 14.20 -7.61 -11.73
CA ARG A 267 12.81 -7.85 -12.20
C ARG A 267 12.64 -7.52 -13.69
N GLN A 268 13.63 -7.79 -14.51
CA GLN A 268 13.64 -7.39 -15.92
C GLN A 268 12.42 -7.84 -16.73
N GLU A 269 11.84 -9.00 -16.45
CA GLU A 269 10.66 -9.49 -17.19
C GLU A 269 9.40 -8.69 -16.85
N VAL A 270 9.21 -8.31 -15.58
CA VAL A 270 8.10 -7.44 -15.13
C VAL A 270 8.24 -6.05 -15.77
N ILE A 271 9.45 -5.45 -15.69
CA ILE A 271 9.76 -4.16 -16.32
C ILE A 271 9.46 -4.20 -17.81
N ARG A 272 9.92 -5.25 -18.50
CA ARG A 272 9.69 -5.44 -19.94
C ARG A 272 8.21 -5.52 -20.29
N ALA A 273 7.42 -6.26 -19.52
CA ALA A 273 5.99 -6.42 -19.72
C ALA A 273 5.26 -5.07 -19.53
N SER A 274 5.53 -4.37 -18.43
CA SER A 274 5.01 -3.05 -18.13
C SER A 274 5.29 -2.04 -19.24
N LEU A 275 6.56 -1.90 -19.63
CA LEU A 275 6.97 -0.94 -20.68
C LEU A 275 6.38 -1.26 -22.07
N ARG A 276 6.21 -2.54 -22.40
CA ARG A 276 5.57 -2.95 -23.67
C ARG A 276 4.07 -2.74 -23.67
N GLY A 277 3.42 -3.00 -22.53
CA GLY A 277 1.97 -2.92 -22.41
C GLY A 277 1.46 -1.50 -22.20
N ARG A 278 2.15 -0.73 -21.36
CA ARG A 278 1.69 0.58 -20.87
C ARG A 278 2.74 1.69 -20.91
N GLY A 279 3.95 1.42 -21.37
CA GLY A 279 4.99 2.45 -21.52
C GLY A 279 4.69 3.37 -22.72
N ALA A 280 5.06 4.65 -22.59
CA ALA A 280 4.98 5.61 -23.68
C ALA A 280 6.15 6.59 -23.65
N MET A 281 6.59 7.00 -24.86
CA MET A 281 7.53 8.11 -25.06
C MET A 281 6.88 9.13 -25.97
N ILE A 282 6.72 10.36 -25.48
CA ILE A 282 5.94 11.41 -26.12
C ILE A 282 6.85 12.59 -26.43
N LEU A 283 6.94 12.95 -27.73
CA LEU A 283 7.63 14.16 -28.17
C LEU A 283 6.63 15.31 -28.21
N VAL A 284 7.00 16.43 -27.60
CA VAL A 284 6.19 17.66 -27.60
C VAL A 284 7.04 18.86 -28.02
N PRO A 285 6.44 19.96 -28.52
CA PRO A 285 7.20 21.11 -29.01
C PRO A 285 7.91 21.90 -27.92
N ASP A 286 7.36 21.95 -26.69
CA ASP A 286 7.88 22.73 -25.57
C ASP A 286 7.39 22.20 -24.21
N LEU A 287 7.90 22.75 -23.12
CA LEU A 287 7.52 22.34 -21.76
C LEU A 287 6.07 22.73 -21.39
N THR A 288 5.48 23.72 -22.05
CA THR A 288 4.06 24.08 -21.85
C THR A 288 3.17 22.96 -22.38
N ALA A 289 3.45 22.48 -23.59
CA ALA A 289 2.75 21.32 -24.16
C ALA A 289 3.01 20.03 -23.32
N ALA A 290 4.22 19.87 -22.76
CA ALA A 290 4.51 18.77 -21.83
C ALA A 290 3.60 18.80 -20.60
N ALA A 291 3.43 19.97 -19.99
CA ALA A 291 2.55 20.17 -18.84
C ALA A 291 1.07 19.91 -19.20
N GLU A 292 0.61 20.36 -20.37
CA GLU A 292 -0.75 20.08 -20.84
C GLU A 292 -1.02 18.58 -21.02
N VAL A 293 -0.07 17.85 -21.61
CA VAL A 293 -0.16 16.40 -21.77
C VAL A 293 -0.15 15.70 -20.42
N ALA A 294 0.75 16.11 -19.50
CA ALA A 294 0.80 15.56 -18.14
C ALA A 294 -0.51 15.80 -17.38
N ASN A 295 -1.12 16.98 -17.49
CA ASN A 295 -2.41 17.30 -16.88
C ASN A 295 -3.56 16.44 -17.44
N ARG A 296 -3.51 16.06 -18.72
CA ARG A 296 -4.52 15.15 -19.30
C ARG A 296 -4.34 13.70 -18.86
N ILE A 297 -3.10 13.27 -18.68
CA ILE A 297 -2.78 11.93 -18.17
C ILE A 297 -3.11 11.86 -16.68
N ALA A 298 -2.79 12.91 -15.92
CA ALA A 298 -2.98 13.01 -14.47
C ALA A 298 -2.37 11.81 -13.70
N PRO A 299 -1.06 11.55 -13.85
CA PRO A 299 -0.41 10.37 -13.27
C PRO A 299 -0.38 10.43 -11.74
N GLU A 300 -0.16 9.27 -11.12
CA GLU A 300 0.01 9.16 -9.67
C GLU A 300 1.31 9.85 -9.21
N HIS A 301 2.40 9.71 -10.00
CA HIS A 301 3.72 10.30 -9.74
C HIS A 301 4.27 11.06 -10.94
#